data_caad5ccddf60cb3a219ba702211d5b7a
#
_entry.id   caad5ccddf60cb3a219ba702211d5b7a
#
_cell.length_a   1.000
_cell.length_b   1.000
_cell.length_c   1.000
_cell.angle_alpha   90.00
_cell.angle_beta   90.00
_cell.angle_gamma   90.00
#
_symmetry.space_group_name_H-M   'P 1'
#
loop_
_entity.id
_entity.type
_entity.pdbx_description
1 polymer ?
#
loop_
_entity_poly.entity_id
_entity_poly.type
_entity_poly.pdbx_seq_one_letter_code
_entity_poly.pdbx_strand_id
1 'polypeptide(L)'
;MADSRARSLRVDRLIMQHIRNIAIIAHVDHGKTTLVDCLLKQSGTFRANEAHSSEERIMDSMDLEREKGITIKAKNAAFKYHNYHINIVDTPGHADFGGEVERIMSMIDGVLLVVDALEGPQAQTRFVLRKALEAGAKPIVVINKIDREFANPKKVLDQVFELFIQLHATDEQLDFPFCYASARDGYAKLELEHVSGTMEPLFEMIVEHIPPPRAHAGEGFQMPVANLDYDNYLGRIAFGKINSGVVRVGEPAICHHLDQSISKGKISAIFHFEGLNRIKIEEAHAGDVVGLAGFEEAHIGDTLCDSEERPALPGKPIDPPTIQMEFAVNDGPLAGLDGKSVTARHLWDRLVKETRSNVSLKINQTSDPKIFAVNGRGEMQIAILVEQMRREGFEVLVSRPEVLWQKGPNDELIEPI
;
A
#
# COMPACT_ATOMS: atom_id res chain seq x y z
N MET A 1 26.12 -4.21 31.77
CA MET A 1 24.92 -3.57 31.14
C MET A 1 25.27 -2.68 29.96
N ALA A 2 26.23 -1.75 30.02
CA ALA A 2 26.59 -0.88 28.88
C ALA A 2 27.11 -1.65 27.65
N ASP A 3 27.93 -2.67 27.89
CA ASP A 3 28.51 -3.48 26.78
C ASP A 3 27.48 -4.37 26.07
N SER A 4 26.50 -4.92 26.80
CA SER A 4 25.38 -5.67 26.27
C SER A 4 24.46 -4.78 25.39
N ARG A 5 24.20 -3.54 25.82
CA ARG A 5 23.39 -2.56 25.09
C ARG A 5 24.12 -2.07 23.82
N ALA A 6 25.42 -1.85 23.88
CA ALA A 6 26.23 -1.47 22.75
C ALA A 6 26.29 -2.60 21.69
N ARG A 7 26.34 -3.86 22.14
CA ARG A 7 26.31 -5.03 21.24
C ARG A 7 24.95 -5.21 20.57
N SER A 8 23.83 -5.03 21.29
CA SER A 8 22.48 -5.05 20.74
C SER A 8 22.31 -3.97 19.66
N LEU A 9 22.70 -2.73 19.95
CA LEU A 9 22.64 -1.61 19.00
C LEU A 9 23.41 -1.85 17.71
N ARG A 10 24.56 -2.54 17.79
CA ARG A 10 25.34 -2.90 16.62
C ARG A 10 24.64 -3.95 15.77
N VAL A 11 23.99 -4.91 16.41
CA VAL A 11 23.19 -5.96 15.71
C VAL A 11 22.00 -5.32 15.01
N ASP A 12 21.25 -4.48 15.70
CA ASP A 12 20.06 -3.80 15.14
C ASP A 12 20.42 -2.95 13.91
N ARG A 13 21.56 -2.22 13.98
CA ARG A 13 22.06 -1.46 12.81
C ARG A 13 22.46 -2.35 11.65
N LEU A 14 23.08 -3.51 11.91
CA LEU A 14 23.45 -4.46 10.86
C LEU A 14 22.22 -5.07 10.20
N ILE A 15 21.19 -5.43 10.96
CA ILE A 15 19.92 -5.92 10.43
C ILE A 15 19.30 -4.87 9.51
N MET A 16 19.19 -3.64 9.99
CA MET A 16 18.59 -2.53 9.26
C MET A 16 19.32 -2.23 7.93
N GLN A 17 20.64 -2.39 7.85
CA GLN A 17 21.40 -2.20 6.62
C GLN A 17 21.02 -3.18 5.51
N HIS A 18 20.45 -4.33 5.86
CA HIS A 18 20.04 -5.36 4.91
C HIS A 18 18.54 -5.34 4.58
N ILE A 19 17.81 -4.33 5.03
CA ILE A 19 16.40 -4.14 4.70
C ILE A 19 16.27 -3.16 3.54
N ARG A 20 15.35 -3.41 2.61
CA ARG A 20 14.92 -2.48 1.56
C ARG A 20 13.40 -2.45 1.52
N ASN A 21 12.82 -1.29 1.73
CA ASN A 21 11.37 -1.09 1.69
C ASN A 21 11.02 -0.32 0.42
N ILE A 22 10.35 -0.96 -0.52
CA ILE A 22 10.03 -0.40 -1.82
C ILE A 22 8.53 -0.42 -2.08
N ALA A 23 8.02 0.61 -2.78
CA ALA A 23 6.72 0.55 -3.42
C ALA A 23 6.88 0.38 -4.93
N ILE A 24 5.89 -0.23 -5.57
CA ILE A 24 5.86 -0.34 -7.03
C ILE A 24 4.73 0.52 -7.57
N ILE A 25 5.10 1.49 -8.39
CA ILE A 25 4.21 2.46 -9.02
C ILE A 25 4.14 2.17 -10.51
N ALA A 26 2.93 2.05 -11.03
CA ALA A 26 2.71 1.90 -12.46
C ALA A 26 1.32 2.41 -12.84
N HIS A 27 1.15 2.79 -14.10
CA HIS A 27 -0.17 2.91 -14.67
C HIS A 27 -0.82 1.52 -14.85
N VAL A 28 -2.13 1.49 -14.96
CA VAL A 28 -2.87 0.26 -15.29
C VAL A 28 -2.28 -0.33 -16.57
N ASP A 29 -2.13 -1.65 -16.61
CA ASP A 29 -1.55 -2.41 -17.72
C ASP A 29 -0.07 -2.14 -18.07
N HIS A 30 0.68 -1.32 -17.34
CA HIS A 30 2.13 -1.17 -17.55
C HIS A 30 2.96 -2.37 -17.09
N GLY A 31 2.31 -3.39 -16.50
CA GLY A 31 2.92 -4.65 -16.11
C GLY A 31 3.46 -4.71 -14.69
N LYS A 32 2.89 -3.90 -13.78
CA LYS A 32 3.23 -3.90 -12.35
C LYS A 32 3.13 -5.30 -11.74
N THR A 33 1.95 -5.92 -11.80
CA THR A 33 1.70 -7.26 -11.23
C THR A 33 2.64 -8.31 -11.84
N THR A 34 2.82 -8.29 -13.15
CA THR A 34 3.73 -9.21 -13.85
C THR A 34 5.18 -9.05 -13.40
N LEU A 35 5.62 -7.80 -13.17
CA LEU A 35 6.97 -7.53 -12.66
C LEU A 35 7.14 -8.07 -11.24
N VAL A 36 6.16 -7.82 -10.34
CA VAL A 36 6.19 -8.35 -8.97
C VAL A 36 6.23 -9.86 -8.96
N ASP A 37 5.36 -10.51 -9.74
CA ASP A 37 5.35 -11.97 -9.86
C ASP A 37 6.70 -12.51 -10.34
N CYS A 38 7.31 -11.84 -11.31
CA CYS A 38 8.62 -12.21 -11.82
C CYS A 38 9.72 -12.07 -10.76
N LEU A 39 9.72 -10.96 -10.01
CA LEU A 39 10.68 -10.75 -8.91
C LEU A 39 10.51 -11.81 -7.82
N LEU A 40 9.29 -12.09 -7.38
CA LEU A 40 9.01 -13.10 -6.38
C LEU A 40 9.40 -14.51 -6.82
N LYS A 41 9.18 -14.86 -8.10
CA LYS A 41 9.57 -16.16 -8.66
C LYS A 41 11.10 -16.31 -8.77
N GLN A 42 11.78 -15.29 -9.28
CA GLN A 42 13.23 -15.35 -9.50
C GLN A 42 14.06 -15.15 -8.24
N SER A 43 13.52 -14.55 -7.19
CA SER A 43 14.18 -14.45 -5.88
C SER A 43 14.34 -15.80 -5.17
N GLY A 44 13.68 -16.86 -5.67
CA GLY A 44 13.69 -18.18 -5.03
C GLY A 44 12.81 -18.26 -3.77
N THR A 45 11.96 -17.27 -3.53
CA THR A 45 11.07 -17.22 -2.36
C THR A 45 10.02 -18.32 -2.39
N PHE A 46 9.55 -18.71 -3.59
CA PHE A 46 8.64 -19.84 -3.75
C PHE A 46 9.40 -21.15 -3.95
N ARG A 47 9.07 -22.17 -3.17
CA ARG A 47 9.58 -23.52 -3.41
C ARG A 47 8.93 -24.11 -4.66
N ALA A 48 9.69 -24.91 -5.43
CA ALA A 48 9.22 -25.48 -6.70
C ALA A 48 7.91 -26.29 -6.62
N ASN A 49 7.50 -26.71 -5.43
CA ASN A 49 6.30 -27.50 -5.16
C ASN A 49 5.14 -26.69 -4.57
N GLU A 50 5.25 -25.36 -4.44
CA GLU A 50 4.15 -24.54 -3.94
C GLU A 50 3.17 -24.25 -5.08
N ALA A 51 1.85 -24.28 -4.77
CA ALA A 51 0.79 -24.07 -5.75
C ALA A 51 0.92 -22.73 -6.49
N HIS A 52 1.47 -21.73 -5.82
CA HIS A 52 1.65 -20.38 -6.37
C HIS A 52 2.81 -20.25 -7.38
N SER A 53 3.69 -21.24 -7.51
CA SER A 53 4.80 -21.18 -8.47
C SER A 53 4.34 -21.17 -9.93
N SER A 54 3.14 -21.68 -10.22
CA SER A 54 2.52 -21.76 -11.55
C SER A 54 1.39 -20.76 -11.79
N GLU A 55 0.95 -20.02 -10.75
CA GLU A 55 -0.12 -19.03 -10.89
C GLU A 55 0.40 -17.75 -11.55
N GLU A 56 -0.43 -17.16 -12.41
CA GLU A 56 -0.25 -15.81 -12.93
C GLU A 56 -0.99 -14.81 -12.01
N ARG A 57 -0.46 -13.59 -11.85
CA ARG A 57 -1.03 -12.52 -11.02
C ARG A 57 -1.19 -12.90 -9.55
N ILE A 58 -0.12 -13.42 -8.98
CA ILE A 58 -0.07 -13.89 -7.58
C ILE A 58 -0.49 -12.78 -6.60
N MET A 59 -0.15 -11.53 -6.87
CA MET A 59 -0.53 -10.38 -6.03
C MET A 59 -2.01 -10.02 -6.12
N ASP A 60 -2.71 -10.31 -7.23
CA ASP A 60 -4.12 -9.97 -7.39
C ASP A 60 -5.01 -11.02 -6.70
N SER A 61 -5.20 -10.90 -5.38
CA SER A 61 -5.93 -11.88 -4.58
C SER A 61 -7.44 -11.76 -4.67
N MET A 62 -7.98 -10.60 -5.10
CA MET A 62 -9.40 -10.36 -5.25
C MET A 62 -9.84 -10.69 -6.68
N ASP A 63 -10.98 -11.36 -6.83
CA ASP A 63 -11.55 -11.67 -8.15
C ASP A 63 -11.77 -10.41 -8.99
N LEU A 64 -12.19 -9.30 -8.34
CA LEU A 64 -12.36 -8.01 -8.99
C LEU A 64 -11.04 -7.42 -9.53
N GLU A 65 -9.93 -7.57 -8.81
CA GLU A 65 -8.61 -7.15 -9.27
C GLU A 65 -8.19 -7.93 -10.51
N ARG A 66 -8.41 -9.26 -10.48
CA ARG A 66 -8.11 -10.16 -11.62
C ARG A 66 -8.96 -9.83 -12.84
N GLU A 67 -10.26 -9.57 -12.65
CA GLU A 67 -11.19 -9.23 -13.75
C GLU A 67 -10.92 -7.85 -14.33
N LYS A 68 -10.62 -6.86 -13.49
CA LYS A 68 -10.43 -5.47 -13.92
C LYS A 68 -9.00 -5.12 -14.27
N GLY A 69 -8.04 -5.97 -13.90
CA GLY A 69 -6.61 -5.71 -14.11
C GLY A 69 -6.05 -4.55 -13.28
N ILE A 70 -6.72 -4.17 -12.19
CA ILE A 70 -6.32 -3.04 -11.33
C ILE A 70 -6.06 -3.52 -9.91
N THR A 71 -5.07 -2.92 -9.24
CA THR A 71 -4.86 -3.11 -7.80
C THR A 71 -5.83 -2.22 -7.03
N ILE A 72 -6.68 -2.82 -6.21
CA ILE A 72 -7.69 -2.13 -5.40
C ILE A 72 -7.17 -1.87 -3.99
N LYS A 73 -6.57 -2.89 -3.36
CA LYS A 73 -6.01 -2.81 -2.01
C LYS A 73 -4.49 -2.91 -2.05
N ALA A 74 -3.84 -2.07 -1.26
CA ALA A 74 -2.42 -2.22 -1.01
C ALA A 74 -2.11 -3.58 -0.39
N LYS A 75 -1.10 -4.25 -0.90
CA LYS A 75 -0.64 -5.55 -0.42
C LYS A 75 0.84 -5.49 -0.12
N ASN A 76 1.21 -6.23 0.89
CA ASN A 76 2.61 -6.40 1.25
C ASN A 76 3.10 -7.78 0.79
N ALA A 77 4.29 -7.79 0.23
CA ALA A 77 5.05 -8.99 -0.06
C ALA A 77 6.50 -8.78 0.37
N ALA A 78 7.26 -9.83 0.52
CA ALA A 78 8.68 -9.71 0.74
C ALA A 78 9.43 -10.88 0.12
N PHE A 79 10.67 -10.63 -0.27
CA PHE A 79 11.58 -11.66 -0.75
C PHE A 79 12.99 -11.42 -0.24
N LYS A 80 13.79 -12.47 -0.28
CA LYS A 80 15.21 -12.40 0.05
C LYS A 80 16.05 -12.40 -1.23
N TYR A 81 17.01 -11.50 -1.30
CA TYR A 81 18.02 -11.49 -2.33
C TYR A 81 19.40 -11.37 -1.68
N HIS A 82 20.23 -12.40 -1.81
CA HIS A 82 21.45 -12.56 -1.01
C HIS A 82 21.15 -12.39 0.50
N ASN A 83 21.79 -11.40 1.14
CA ASN A 83 21.60 -11.09 2.55
C ASN A 83 20.52 -10.02 2.79
N TYR A 84 19.87 -9.52 1.72
CA TYR A 84 18.87 -8.47 1.82
C TYR A 84 17.46 -9.02 1.96
N HIS A 85 16.69 -8.39 2.84
CA HIS A 85 15.25 -8.58 2.95
C HIS A 85 14.56 -7.40 2.27
N ILE A 86 13.86 -7.68 1.18
CA ILE A 86 13.23 -6.66 0.35
C ILE A 86 11.73 -6.75 0.54
N ASN A 87 11.17 -5.73 1.21
CA ASN A 87 9.74 -5.57 1.36
C ASN A 87 9.18 -4.82 0.16
N ILE A 88 8.12 -5.37 -0.44
CA ILE A 88 7.37 -4.75 -1.51
C ILE A 88 6.01 -4.34 -0.96
N VAL A 89 5.66 -3.07 -1.15
CA VAL A 89 4.29 -2.60 -0.93
C VAL A 89 3.69 -2.31 -2.30
N ASP A 90 2.73 -3.15 -2.70
CA ASP A 90 2.00 -2.95 -3.94
C ASP A 90 1.00 -1.80 -3.77
N THR A 91 1.07 -0.79 -4.64
CA THR A 91 0.26 0.42 -4.51
C THR A 91 -0.88 0.42 -5.53
N PRO A 92 -2.10 0.81 -5.12
CA PRO A 92 -3.14 1.14 -6.07
C PRO A 92 -2.66 2.23 -7.04
N GLY A 93 -2.96 2.04 -8.34
CA GLY A 93 -2.55 3.01 -9.36
C GLY A 93 -3.53 4.17 -9.56
N HIS A 94 -4.77 4.04 -9.09
CA HIS A 94 -5.84 5.01 -9.35
C HIS A 94 -5.92 6.10 -8.28
N ALA A 95 -6.18 7.35 -8.70
CA ALA A 95 -6.25 8.51 -7.80
C ALA A 95 -7.32 8.39 -6.70
N ASP A 96 -8.42 7.65 -6.96
CA ASP A 96 -9.49 7.39 -5.98
C ASP A 96 -8.99 6.69 -4.72
N PHE A 97 -7.83 6.01 -4.81
CA PHE A 97 -7.15 5.34 -3.69
C PHE A 97 -5.99 6.17 -3.12
N GLY A 98 -5.97 7.47 -3.38
CA GLY A 98 -4.89 8.38 -2.97
C GLY A 98 -4.57 8.32 -1.47
N GLY A 99 -5.57 8.15 -0.60
CA GLY A 99 -5.34 7.99 0.84
C GLY A 99 -4.56 6.72 1.20
N GLU A 100 -4.68 5.64 0.43
CA GLU A 100 -3.86 4.44 0.61
C GLU A 100 -2.43 4.67 0.14
N VAL A 101 -2.26 5.37 -0.97
CA VAL A 101 -0.94 5.75 -1.49
C VAL A 101 -0.17 6.57 -0.47
N GLU A 102 -0.77 7.60 0.12
CA GLU A 102 -0.10 8.48 1.10
C GLU A 102 0.38 7.72 2.34
N ARG A 103 -0.39 6.73 2.80
CA ARG A 103 -0.02 5.88 3.93
C ARG A 103 1.14 4.96 3.61
N ILE A 104 1.12 4.36 2.42
CA ILE A 104 2.19 3.48 1.95
C ILE A 104 3.52 4.24 1.89
N MET A 105 3.50 5.52 1.48
CA MET A 105 4.70 6.35 1.40
C MET A 105 5.43 6.52 2.74
N SER A 106 4.76 6.31 3.87
CA SER A 106 5.40 6.30 5.19
C SER A 106 6.21 5.02 5.49
N MET A 107 5.91 3.93 4.80
CA MET A 107 6.53 2.62 5.03
C MET A 107 7.72 2.35 4.12
N ILE A 108 7.91 3.12 3.05
CA ILE A 108 8.91 2.85 2.02
C ILE A 108 10.10 3.80 2.09
N ASP A 109 11.20 3.36 1.52
CA ASP A 109 12.44 4.14 1.38
C ASP A 109 12.81 4.37 -0.08
N GLY A 110 12.21 3.59 -1.00
CA GLY A 110 12.35 3.75 -2.43
C GLY A 110 11.13 3.34 -3.23
N VAL A 111 11.12 3.70 -4.53
CA VAL A 111 10.02 3.34 -5.43
C VAL A 111 10.55 2.79 -6.75
N LEU A 112 9.89 1.75 -7.27
CA LEU A 112 10.07 1.29 -8.64
C LEU A 112 8.97 1.91 -9.50
N LEU A 113 9.33 2.82 -10.39
CA LEU A 113 8.42 3.41 -11.36
C LEU A 113 8.44 2.58 -12.64
N VAL A 114 7.38 1.81 -12.88
CA VAL A 114 7.25 0.96 -14.05
C VAL A 114 6.48 1.68 -15.15
N VAL A 115 7.12 1.85 -16.30
CA VAL A 115 6.57 2.57 -17.45
C VAL A 115 6.62 1.68 -18.69
N ASP A 116 5.52 1.59 -19.42
CA ASP A 116 5.45 0.86 -20.69
C ASP A 116 6.29 1.56 -21.76
N ALA A 117 7.16 0.80 -22.45
CA ALA A 117 8.10 1.31 -23.46
C ALA A 117 7.43 1.84 -24.74
N LEU A 118 6.13 1.59 -24.93
CA LEU A 118 5.35 2.09 -26.04
C LEU A 118 4.51 3.32 -25.65
N GLU A 119 3.80 3.22 -24.51
CA GLU A 119 2.81 4.20 -24.10
C GLU A 119 3.41 5.42 -23.34
N GLY A 120 4.52 5.19 -22.65
CA GLY A 120 5.15 6.22 -21.82
C GLY A 120 4.39 6.51 -20.50
N PRO A 121 4.81 7.54 -19.74
CA PRO A 121 4.19 7.88 -18.46
C PRO A 121 2.78 8.43 -18.66
N GLN A 122 1.83 7.94 -17.86
CA GLN A 122 0.40 8.31 -17.92
C GLN A 122 -0.01 9.19 -16.72
N ALA A 123 -1.19 9.81 -16.79
CA ALA A 123 -1.67 10.78 -15.80
C ALA A 123 -1.75 10.21 -14.36
N GLN A 124 -2.19 8.97 -14.20
CA GLN A 124 -2.29 8.33 -12.88
C GLN A 124 -0.90 8.12 -12.22
N THR A 125 0.11 7.80 -13.03
CA THR A 125 1.50 7.69 -12.57
C THR A 125 2.01 9.00 -11.96
N ARG A 126 1.58 10.13 -12.50
CA ARG A 126 1.99 11.47 -12.05
C ARG A 126 1.61 11.73 -10.59
N PHE A 127 0.38 11.40 -10.19
CA PHE A 127 -0.08 11.60 -8.82
C PHE A 127 0.73 10.78 -7.81
N VAL A 128 0.86 9.47 -8.06
CA VAL A 128 1.55 8.55 -7.14
C VAL A 128 3.04 8.87 -7.06
N LEU A 129 3.67 9.18 -8.19
CA LEU A 129 5.08 9.57 -8.25
C LEU A 129 5.33 10.87 -7.47
N ARG A 130 4.47 11.89 -7.64
CA ARG A 130 4.58 13.14 -6.86
C ARG A 130 4.59 12.86 -5.36
N LYS A 131 3.64 12.04 -4.87
CA LYS A 131 3.56 11.67 -3.44
C LYS A 131 4.80 10.92 -2.96
N ALA A 132 5.38 10.06 -3.79
CA ALA A 132 6.61 9.35 -3.47
C ALA A 132 7.82 10.30 -3.38
N LEU A 133 7.96 11.23 -4.33
CA LEU A 133 9.03 12.23 -4.34
C LEU A 133 8.92 13.19 -3.15
N GLU A 134 7.71 13.67 -2.83
CA GLU A 134 7.42 14.49 -1.63
C GLU A 134 7.77 13.76 -0.32
N ALA A 135 7.60 12.44 -0.27
CA ALA A 135 7.99 11.62 0.87
C ALA A 135 9.52 11.35 0.94
N GLY A 136 10.27 11.79 -0.06
CA GLY A 136 11.72 11.61 -0.16
C GLY A 136 12.14 10.18 -0.50
N ALA A 137 11.26 9.38 -1.10
CA ALA A 137 11.60 8.05 -1.60
C ALA A 137 12.58 8.14 -2.77
N LYS A 138 13.56 7.24 -2.84
CA LYS A 138 14.51 7.16 -3.94
C LYS A 138 13.87 6.43 -5.13
N PRO A 139 13.78 7.04 -6.31
CA PRO A 139 13.17 6.40 -7.48
C PRO A 139 14.17 5.52 -8.23
N ILE A 140 13.68 4.39 -8.73
CA ILE A 140 14.28 3.58 -9.79
C ILE A 140 13.26 3.47 -10.91
N VAL A 141 13.67 3.71 -12.15
CA VAL A 141 12.78 3.66 -13.31
C VAL A 141 12.95 2.35 -14.06
N VAL A 142 11.85 1.65 -14.29
CA VAL A 142 11.81 0.40 -15.07
C VAL A 142 11.03 0.64 -16.35
N ILE A 143 11.71 0.75 -17.47
CA ILE A 143 11.08 0.83 -18.80
C ILE A 143 10.73 -0.59 -19.22
N ASN A 144 9.46 -0.96 -19.01
CA ASN A 144 8.96 -2.31 -19.19
C ASN A 144 8.38 -2.54 -20.59
N LYS A 145 8.21 -3.82 -20.96
CA LYS A 145 7.64 -4.28 -22.23
C LYS A 145 8.47 -3.85 -23.45
N ILE A 146 9.79 -3.88 -23.32
CA ILE A 146 10.70 -3.60 -24.46
C ILE A 146 10.63 -4.65 -25.56
N ASP A 147 9.97 -5.77 -25.29
CA ASP A 147 9.65 -6.86 -26.24
C ASP A 147 8.55 -6.52 -27.23
N ARG A 148 7.77 -5.44 -26.96
CA ARG A 148 6.67 -5.03 -27.85
C ARG A 148 7.19 -4.48 -29.18
N GLU A 149 6.49 -4.83 -30.24
CA GLU A 149 6.67 -4.19 -31.53
C GLU A 149 6.38 -2.68 -31.41
N PHE A 150 7.19 -1.85 -32.03
CA PHE A 150 7.13 -0.37 -31.95
C PHE A 150 7.48 0.24 -30.58
N ALA A 151 7.97 -0.53 -29.60
CA ALA A 151 8.47 0.04 -28.37
C ALA A 151 9.61 1.03 -28.67
N ASN A 152 9.60 2.16 -27.97
CA ASN A 152 10.67 3.16 -28.07
C ASN A 152 11.18 3.54 -26.66
N PRO A 153 11.99 2.66 -26.05
CA PRO A 153 12.44 2.84 -24.68
C PRO A 153 13.20 4.15 -24.43
N LYS A 154 14.00 4.60 -25.41
CA LYS A 154 14.78 5.86 -25.28
C LYS A 154 13.86 7.08 -25.22
N LYS A 155 12.88 7.16 -26.12
CA LYS A 155 11.87 8.24 -26.09
C LYS A 155 11.07 8.25 -24.80
N VAL A 156 10.70 7.06 -24.29
CA VAL A 156 9.94 6.94 -23.04
C VAL A 156 10.79 7.39 -21.85
N LEU A 157 12.09 7.09 -21.84
CA LEU A 157 13.00 7.56 -20.80
C LEU A 157 13.07 9.10 -20.79
N ASP A 158 13.17 9.75 -21.95
CA ASP A 158 13.12 11.22 -22.06
C ASP A 158 11.81 11.78 -21.49
N GLN A 159 10.67 11.15 -21.80
CA GLN A 159 9.36 11.55 -21.27
C GLN A 159 9.27 11.39 -19.73
N VAL A 160 9.88 10.35 -19.19
CA VAL A 160 9.96 10.16 -17.74
C VAL A 160 10.81 11.26 -17.11
N PHE A 161 11.94 11.60 -17.72
CA PHE A 161 12.78 12.70 -17.24
C PHE A 161 12.04 14.04 -17.24
N GLU A 162 11.31 14.35 -18.32
CA GLU A 162 10.42 15.53 -18.39
C GLU A 162 9.36 15.51 -17.29
N LEU A 163 8.76 14.35 -17.01
CA LEU A 163 7.79 14.19 -15.93
C LEU A 163 8.39 14.53 -14.57
N PHE A 164 9.60 14.08 -14.26
CA PHE A 164 10.28 14.39 -13.00
C PHE A 164 10.53 15.91 -12.86
N ILE A 165 10.98 16.58 -13.95
CA ILE A 165 11.13 18.04 -13.96
C ILE A 165 9.79 18.73 -13.66
N GLN A 166 8.70 18.31 -14.31
CA GLN A 166 7.36 18.88 -14.09
C GLN A 166 6.84 18.66 -12.67
N LEU A 167 7.32 17.62 -11.99
CA LEU A 167 7.00 17.33 -10.58
C LEU A 167 7.94 18.02 -9.60
N HIS A 168 8.82 18.91 -10.07
CA HIS A 168 9.81 19.62 -9.25
C HIS A 168 10.72 18.69 -8.44
N ALA A 169 11.12 17.55 -9.04
CA ALA A 169 12.07 16.64 -8.46
C ALA A 169 13.40 17.36 -8.15
N THR A 170 14.06 16.96 -7.05
CA THR A 170 15.39 17.48 -6.71
C THR A 170 16.45 16.94 -7.65
N ASP A 171 17.62 17.59 -7.71
CA ASP A 171 18.75 17.12 -8.55
C ASP A 171 19.12 15.65 -8.23
N GLU A 172 19.08 15.25 -6.95
CA GLU A 172 19.30 13.86 -6.55
C GLU A 172 18.23 12.90 -7.03
N GLN A 173 16.99 13.37 -7.21
CA GLN A 173 15.88 12.57 -7.73
C GLN A 173 15.87 12.53 -9.25
N LEU A 174 16.44 13.54 -9.91
CA LEU A 174 16.63 13.56 -11.37
C LEU A 174 17.75 12.63 -11.83
N ASP A 175 18.73 12.36 -10.96
CA ASP A 175 19.80 11.36 -11.20
C ASP A 175 19.29 9.95 -10.80
N PHE A 176 18.15 9.57 -11.33
CA PHE A 176 17.56 8.28 -11.03
C PHE A 176 18.18 7.15 -11.85
N PRO A 177 18.51 6.00 -11.23
CA PRO A 177 18.89 4.80 -11.95
C PRO A 177 17.70 4.23 -12.73
N PHE A 178 17.98 3.63 -13.88
CA PHE A 178 16.96 3.00 -14.71
C PHE A 178 17.44 1.71 -15.35
N CYS A 179 16.47 0.86 -15.70
CA CYS A 179 16.71 -0.34 -16.49
C CYS A 179 15.59 -0.58 -17.50
N TYR A 180 15.89 -1.41 -18.48
CA TYR A 180 14.96 -1.88 -19.50
C TYR A 180 14.53 -3.30 -19.16
N ALA A 181 13.22 -3.60 -19.23
CA ALA A 181 12.72 -4.90 -18.82
C ALA A 181 11.64 -5.46 -19.76
N SER A 182 11.56 -6.77 -19.83
CA SER A 182 10.37 -7.50 -20.22
C SER A 182 9.94 -8.38 -19.04
N ALA A 183 9.02 -7.89 -18.25
CA ALA A 183 8.50 -8.63 -17.10
C ALA A 183 7.83 -9.94 -17.53
N ARG A 184 7.19 -9.97 -18.71
CA ARG A 184 6.59 -11.16 -19.29
C ARG A 184 7.62 -12.25 -19.59
N ASP A 185 8.75 -11.86 -20.21
CA ASP A 185 9.80 -12.79 -20.61
C ASP A 185 10.84 -13.01 -19.50
N GLY A 186 10.71 -12.28 -18.38
CA GLY A 186 11.47 -12.51 -17.15
C GLY A 186 12.89 -11.97 -17.15
N TYR A 187 13.19 -10.88 -17.83
CA TYR A 187 14.53 -10.29 -17.85
C TYR A 187 14.54 -8.77 -17.68
N ALA A 188 15.67 -8.26 -17.17
CA ALA A 188 16.01 -6.85 -17.13
C ALA A 188 17.41 -6.61 -17.71
N LYS A 189 17.68 -5.39 -18.22
CA LYS A 189 18.93 -4.98 -18.82
C LYS A 189 19.27 -3.54 -18.41
N LEU A 190 20.54 -3.25 -18.19
CA LEU A 190 21.00 -1.88 -17.98
C LEU A 190 21.12 -1.10 -19.29
N GLU A 191 21.50 -1.78 -20.38
CA GLU A 191 21.58 -1.23 -21.73
C GLU A 191 20.80 -2.14 -22.70
N LEU A 192 20.21 -1.56 -23.75
CA LEU A 192 19.37 -2.29 -24.69
C LEU A 192 20.12 -3.40 -25.45
N GLU A 193 21.39 -3.17 -25.70
CA GLU A 193 22.27 -4.09 -26.41
C GLU A 193 22.73 -5.29 -25.58
N HIS A 194 22.64 -5.19 -24.23
CA HIS A 194 23.02 -6.27 -23.34
C HIS A 194 22.09 -7.47 -23.48
N VAL A 195 22.67 -8.67 -23.39
CA VAL A 195 21.91 -9.91 -23.32
C VAL A 195 21.69 -10.25 -21.84
N SER A 196 20.43 -10.37 -21.44
CA SER A 196 20.05 -10.82 -20.09
C SER A 196 18.89 -11.80 -20.21
N GLY A 197 18.87 -12.81 -19.36
CA GLY A 197 17.78 -13.78 -19.24
C GLY A 197 17.14 -13.79 -17.86
N THR A 198 17.52 -12.85 -16.98
CA THR A 198 17.05 -12.79 -15.60
C THR A 198 16.73 -11.35 -15.15
N MET A 199 16.07 -11.22 -14.00
CA MET A 199 15.85 -9.92 -13.33
C MET A 199 17.03 -9.49 -12.44
N GLU A 200 18.13 -10.22 -12.45
CA GLU A 200 19.30 -9.92 -11.63
C GLU A 200 19.76 -8.45 -11.73
N PRO A 201 19.83 -7.81 -12.92
CA PRO A 201 20.19 -6.39 -12.99
C PRO A 201 19.27 -5.46 -12.22
N LEU A 202 17.97 -5.78 -12.11
CA LEU A 202 17.02 -5.01 -11.31
C LEU A 202 17.19 -5.30 -9.82
N PHE A 203 17.46 -6.54 -9.42
CA PHE A 203 17.75 -6.86 -8.01
C PHE A 203 18.99 -6.11 -7.51
N GLU A 204 20.09 -6.14 -8.28
CA GLU A 204 21.32 -5.41 -7.95
C GLU A 204 21.03 -3.91 -7.82
N MET A 205 20.29 -3.34 -8.75
CA MET A 205 19.92 -1.92 -8.73
C MET A 205 19.10 -1.56 -7.48
N ILE A 206 18.15 -2.41 -7.05
CA ILE A 206 17.40 -2.20 -5.82
C ILE A 206 18.33 -2.17 -4.60
N VAL A 207 19.24 -3.14 -4.51
CA VAL A 207 20.17 -3.25 -3.38
C VAL A 207 21.13 -2.07 -3.33
N GLU A 208 21.64 -1.63 -4.48
CA GLU A 208 22.66 -0.57 -4.59
C GLU A 208 22.07 0.83 -4.37
N HIS A 209 20.93 1.12 -4.98
CA HIS A 209 20.40 2.50 -5.04
C HIS A 209 19.32 2.81 -4.02
N ILE A 210 18.56 1.81 -3.52
CA ILE A 210 17.61 2.07 -2.44
C ILE A 210 18.35 2.10 -1.12
N PRO A 211 18.24 3.17 -0.32
CA PRO A 211 18.91 3.25 0.96
C PRO A 211 18.30 2.28 1.98
N PRO A 212 19.04 1.93 3.04
CA PRO A 212 18.45 1.26 4.20
C PRO A 212 17.36 2.13 4.84
N PRO A 213 16.43 1.53 5.60
CA PRO A 213 15.34 2.27 6.24
C PRO A 213 15.81 3.43 7.09
N ARG A 214 15.11 4.55 6.99
CA ARG A 214 15.29 5.68 7.90
C ARG A 214 14.61 5.36 9.23
N ALA A 215 15.34 4.72 10.13
CA ALA A 215 14.83 4.28 11.43
C ALA A 215 15.91 4.45 12.51
N HIS A 216 15.51 4.44 13.79
CA HIS A 216 16.38 4.74 14.90
C HIS A 216 16.60 3.50 15.77
N ALA A 217 17.73 2.81 15.57
CA ALA A 217 18.13 1.71 16.44
C ALA A 217 18.47 2.23 17.86
N GLY A 218 18.07 1.46 18.86
CA GLY A 218 18.45 1.73 20.27
C GLY A 218 17.60 2.74 21.04
N GLU A 219 16.60 3.28 20.44
CA GLU A 219 15.50 3.97 21.11
C GLU A 219 14.42 2.97 21.54
N GLY A 220 13.42 3.40 22.27
CA GLY A 220 12.27 2.56 22.57
C GLY A 220 11.39 2.34 21.35
N PHE A 221 10.55 1.31 21.41
CA PHE A 221 9.69 0.92 20.30
C PHE A 221 8.70 2.03 19.91
N GLN A 222 8.60 2.27 18.60
CA GLN A 222 7.61 3.16 18.01
C GLN A 222 7.30 2.76 16.56
N MET A 223 6.01 2.64 16.23
CA MET A 223 5.51 2.27 14.92
C MET A 223 4.24 3.05 14.57
N PRO A 224 4.18 3.80 13.46
CA PRO A 224 2.93 4.38 12.96
C PRO A 224 2.07 3.29 12.32
N VAL A 225 0.77 3.33 12.55
CA VAL A 225 -0.19 2.42 11.91
C VAL A 225 -0.52 2.96 10.52
N ALA A 226 0.03 2.33 9.49
CA ALA A 226 -0.17 2.73 8.10
C ALA A 226 -1.32 1.98 7.42
N ASN A 227 -1.58 0.74 7.81
CA ASN A 227 -2.66 -0.08 7.27
C ASN A 227 -3.25 -0.99 8.35
N LEU A 228 -4.46 -1.47 8.12
CA LEU A 228 -5.17 -2.38 9.01
C LEU A 228 -5.67 -3.59 8.24
N ASP A 229 -5.63 -4.74 8.91
CA ASP A 229 -6.31 -5.93 8.46
C ASP A 229 -7.04 -6.59 9.63
N TYR A 230 -7.82 -7.60 9.37
CA TYR A 230 -8.60 -8.28 10.38
C TYR A 230 -8.50 -9.80 10.22
N ASP A 231 -8.12 -10.45 11.31
CA ASP A 231 -8.10 -11.91 11.42
C ASP A 231 -9.21 -12.35 12.38
N ASN A 232 -9.93 -13.42 12.03
CA ASN A 232 -11.08 -13.90 12.83
C ASN A 232 -10.70 -14.39 14.25
N TYR A 233 -9.43 -14.76 14.47
CA TYR A 233 -8.93 -15.27 15.75
C TYR A 233 -8.10 -14.25 16.54
N LEU A 234 -7.35 -13.43 15.82
CA LEU A 234 -6.42 -12.46 16.41
C LEU A 234 -6.98 -11.04 16.48
N GLY A 235 -8.15 -10.83 15.85
CA GLY A 235 -8.77 -9.53 15.74
C GLY A 235 -8.05 -8.61 14.76
N ARG A 236 -7.90 -7.35 15.13
CA ARG A 236 -7.28 -6.34 14.29
C ARG A 236 -5.77 -6.51 14.26
N ILE A 237 -5.19 -6.39 13.06
CA ILE A 237 -3.74 -6.41 12.81
C ILE A 237 -3.33 -5.05 12.26
N ALA A 238 -2.47 -4.34 12.99
CA ALA A 238 -1.94 -3.04 12.60
C ALA A 238 -0.63 -3.22 11.83
N PHE A 239 -0.58 -2.77 10.57
CA PHE A 239 0.62 -2.81 9.73
C PHE A 239 1.32 -1.45 9.71
N GLY A 240 2.65 -1.49 9.80
CA GLY A 240 3.49 -0.31 9.74
C GLY A 240 4.97 -0.64 9.63
N LYS A 241 5.79 0.38 9.37
CA LYS A 241 7.24 0.30 9.49
C LYS A 241 7.65 0.68 10.91
N ILE A 242 8.46 -0.13 11.56
CA ILE A 242 9.02 0.21 12.88
C ILE A 242 9.97 1.39 12.71
N ASN A 243 9.60 2.53 13.31
CA ASN A 243 10.38 3.76 13.23
C ASN A 243 11.56 3.74 14.19
N SER A 244 11.40 3.11 15.36
CA SER A 244 12.47 2.97 16.35
C SER A 244 12.31 1.73 17.21
N GLY A 245 13.43 1.26 17.76
CA GLY A 245 13.49 0.20 18.76
C GLY A 245 13.26 -1.21 18.25
N VAL A 246 12.87 -2.06 19.18
CA VAL A 246 12.58 -3.48 18.96
C VAL A 246 11.26 -3.80 19.67
N VAL A 247 10.45 -4.64 19.06
CA VAL A 247 9.18 -5.12 19.61
C VAL A 247 9.19 -6.64 19.72
N ARG A 248 8.65 -7.18 20.82
CA ARG A 248 8.58 -8.63 21.08
C ARG A 248 7.18 -9.07 21.40
N VAL A 249 6.87 -10.31 21.01
CA VAL A 249 5.63 -10.96 21.41
C VAL A 249 5.54 -11.03 22.93
N GLY A 250 4.37 -10.65 23.46
CA GLY A 250 4.13 -10.66 24.91
C GLY A 250 4.48 -9.37 25.63
N GLU A 251 5.16 -8.40 25.00
CA GLU A 251 5.43 -7.11 25.61
C GLU A 251 4.17 -6.24 25.67
N PRO A 252 4.00 -5.43 26.74
CA PRO A 252 2.97 -4.41 26.79
C PRO A 252 3.32 -3.32 25.80
N ALA A 253 2.32 -2.74 25.16
CA ALA A 253 2.50 -1.57 24.33
C ALA A 253 1.27 -0.66 24.40
N ILE A 254 1.43 0.54 23.95
CA ILE A 254 0.51 1.66 24.07
C ILE A 254 0.17 2.14 22.69
N CYS A 255 -1.11 2.41 22.46
CA CYS A 255 -1.61 3.04 21.26
C CYS A 255 -1.98 4.49 21.58
N HIS A 256 -1.29 5.44 20.94
CA HIS A 256 -1.65 6.84 20.91
C HIS A 256 -2.56 7.08 19.71
N HIS A 257 -3.79 7.48 19.97
CA HIS A 257 -4.77 7.79 18.94
C HIS A 257 -4.62 9.23 18.43
N LEU A 258 -5.13 9.47 17.21
CA LEU A 258 -5.11 10.80 16.59
C LEU A 258 -5.88 11.86 17.41
N ASP A 259 -6.90 11.45 18.17
CA ASP A 259 -7.69 12.31 19.07
C ASP A 259 -6.99 12.58 20.42
N GLN A 260 -5.72 12.19 20.55
CA GLN A 260 -4.90 12.28 21.77
C GLN A 260 -5.34 11.35 22.91
N SER A 261 -6.30 10.47 22.70
CA SER A 261 -6.60 9.40 23.65
C SER A 261 -5.53 8.31 23.60
N ILE A 262 -5.47 7.50 24.65
CA ILE A 262 -4.49 6.43 24.78
C ILE A 262 -5.21 5.14 25.14
N SER A 263 -4.89 4.07 24.43
CA SER A 263 -5.28 2.72 24.80
C SER A 263 -4.06 1.85 25.08
N LYS A 264 -4.22 0.90 26.00
CA LYS A 264 -3.16 -0.03 26.42
C LYS A 264 -3.46 -1.41 25.89
N GLY A 265 -2.46 -2.07 25.38
CA GLY A 265 -2.57 -3.42 24.86
C GLY A 265 -1.32 -4.25 25.14
N LYS A 266 -1.33 -5.45 24.60
CA LYS A 266 -0.21 -6.38 24.62
C LYS A 266 0.00 -6.95 23.23
N ILE A 267 1.22 -6.99 22.77
CA ILE A 267 1.57 -7.61 21.49
C ILE A 267 1.24 -9.11 21.57
N SER A 268 0.17 -9.53 20.94
CA SER A 268 -0.27 -10.94 20.92
C SER A 268 0.40 -11.76 19.82
N ALA A 269 0.75 -11.11 18.71
CA ALA A 269 1.49 -11.72 17.60
C ALA A 269 2.19 -10.63 16.76
N ILE A 270 3.32 -11.01 16.17
CA ILE A 270 4.07 -10.20 15.20
C ILE A 270 4.13 -10.99 13.90
N PHE A 271 3.89 -10.32 12.78
CA PHE A 271 3.93 -10.90 11.46
C PHE A 271 4.91 -10.14 10.57
N HIS A 272 5.72 -10.87 9.83
CA HIS A 272 6.40 -10.36 8.66
C HIS A 272 5.91 -11.08 7.40
N PHE A 273 6.30 -10.60 6.23
CA PHE A 273 5.95 -11.24 4.96
C PHE A 273 7.13 -12.10 4.47
N GLU A 274 6.81 -13.27 3.90
CA GLU A 274 7.73 -14.10 3.13
C GLU A 274 6.97 -14.58 1.89
N GLY A 275 7.35 -14.09 0.71
CA GLY A 275 6.44 -14.09 -0.43
C GLY A 275 5.19 -13.26 -0.11
N LEU A 276 4.04 -13.85 -0.27
CA LEU A 276 2.73 -13.29 0.13
C LEU A 276 2.26 -13.78 1.50
N ASN A 277 2.96 -14.75 2.08
CA ASN A 277 2.54 -15.40 3.31
C ASN A 277 2.93 -14.55 4.52
N ARG A 278 2.03 -14.48 5.50
CA ARG A 278 2.31 -13.90 6.81
C ARG A 278 2.93 -14.95 7.70
N ILE A 279 4.17 -14.72 8.10
CA ILE A 279 4.92 -15.60 8.97
C ILE A 279 4.97 -14.97 10.36
N LYS A 280 4.62 -15.75 11.40
CA LYS A 280 4.76 -15.30 12.79
C LYS A 280 6.22 -15.28 13.17
N ILE A 281 6.63 -14.20 13.84
CA ILE A 281 7.97 -14.03 14.39
C ILE A 281 7.89 -13.60 15.86
N GLU A 282 8.96 -13.82 16.61
CA GLU A 282 9.02 -13.51 18.04
C GLU A 282 9.45 -12.07 18.33
N GLU A 283 10.26 -11.49 17.45
CA GLU A 283 10.73 -10.11 17.56
C GLU A 283 10.89 -9.45 16.20
N ALA A 284 10.80 -8.11 16.19
CA ALA A 284 11.04 -7.28 15.01
C ALA A 284 11.80 -6.01 15.37
N HIS A 285 12.57 -5.48 14.43
CA HIS A 285 13.54 -4.41 14.64
C HIS A 285 13.17 -3.14 13.88
N ALA A 286 13.78 -2.01 14.28
CA ALA A 286 13.66 -0.75 13.57
C ALA A 286 13.96 -0.92 12.07
N GLY A 287 13.09 -0.40 11.23
CA GLY A 287 13.14 -0.52 9.77
C GLY A 287 12.31 -1.65 9.16
N ASP A 288 11.91 -2.66 9.95
CA ASP A 288 11.05 -3.74 9.48
C ASP A 288 9.62 -3.24 9.18
N VAL A 289 9.01 -3.80 8.14
CA VAL A 289 7.57 -3.64 7.86
C VAL A 289 6.84 -4.86 8.40
N VAL A 290 6.04 -4.65 9.44
CA VAL A 290 5.41 -5.74 10.21
C VAL A 290 3.93 -5.49 10.46
N GLY A 291 3.22 -6.59 10.79
CA GLY A 291 1.86 -6.54 11.33
C GLY A 291 1.87 -6.90 12.81
N LEU A 292 1.24 -6.09 13.65
CA LEU A 292 1.11 -6.29 15.08
C LEU A 292 -0.34 -6.55 15.46
N ALA A 293 -0.61 -7.63 16.17
CA ALA A 293 -1.92 -7.94 16.73
C ALA A 293 -1.95 -7.66 18.25
N GLY A 294 -3.14 -7.37 18.77
CA GLY A 294 -3.36 -7.10 20.20
C GLY A 294 -3.94 -5.71 20.51
N PHE A 295 -4.33 -4.96 19.48
CA PHE A 295 -4.89 -3.60 19.56
C PHE A 295 -6.19 -3.49 18.77
N GLU A 296 -7.30 -3.88 19.39
CA GLU A 296 -8.63 -3.85 18.73
C GLU A 296 -9.10 -2.44 18.37
N GLU A 297 -8.65 -1.43 19.14
CA GLU A 297 -9.05 -0.04 18.97
C GLU A 297 -8.07 0.75 18.09
N ALA A 298 -6.99 0.13 17.58
CA ALA A 298 -6.04 0.84 16.74
C ALA A 298 -6.69 1.28 15.42
N HIS A 299 -6.40 2.51 15.02
CA HIS A 299 -6.84 3.11 13.76
C HIS A 299 -5.63 3.49 12.90
N ILE A 300 -5.87 3.68 11.64
CA ILE A 300 -4.82 4.18 10.74
C ILE A 300 -4.45 5.61 11.14
N GLY A 301 -3.15 5.87 11.22
CA GLY A 301 -2.60 7.14 11.71
C GLY A 301 -2.23 7.13 13.19
N ASP A 302 -2.69 6.14 13.96
CA ASP A 302 -2.28 5.96 15.35
C ASP A 302 -0.79 5.60 15.44
N THR A 303 -0.23 5.73 16.64
CA THR A 303 1.15 5.33 16.93
C THR A 303 1.17 4.27 18.02
N LEU A 304 1.76 3.11 17.73
CA LEU A 304 2.07 2.08 18.72
C LEU A 304 3.46 2.34 19.30
N CYS A 305 3.61 2.28 20.62
CA CYS A 305 4.88 2.51 21.31
C CYS A 305 4.98 1.75 22.61
N ASP A 306 6.17 1.78 23.23
CA ASP A 306 6.49 1.09 24.49
C ASP A 306 6.15 1.91 25.75
N SER A 307 5.90 3.22 25.63
CA SER A 307 5.71 4.12 26.76
C SER A 307 4.71 5.24 26.46
N GLU A 308 3.91 5.63 27.47
CA GLU A 308 3.00 6.77 27.39
C GLU A 308 3.73 8.11 27.21
N GLU A 309 4.96 8.21 27.68
CA GLU A 309 5.76 9.43 27.59
C GLU A 309 6.33 9.66 26.18
N ARG A 310 6.31 8.62 25.34
CA ARG A 310 6.79 8.74 23.98
C ARG A 310 5.74 9.47 23.12
N PRO A 311 6.12 10.57 22.46
CA PRO A 311 5.15 11.34 21.67
C PRO A 311 4.61 10.50 20.50
N ALA A 312 3.34 10.68 20.17
CA ALA A 312 2.79 10.15 18.93
C ALA A 312 3.57 10.70 17.73
N LEU A 313 3.78 9.87 16.74
CA LEU A 313 4.33 10.32 15.46
C LEU A 313 3.33 11.26 14.77
N PRO A 314 3.80 12.27 14.03
CA PRO A 314 2.89 13.15 13.32
C PRO A 314 2.08 12.32 12.31
N GLY A 315 0.79 12.14 12.59
CA GLY A 315 -0.14 11.50 11.68
C GLY A 315 -0.31 12.36 10.43
N LYS A 316 -0.21 11.78 9.24
CA LYS A 316 -0.62 12.47 8.02
C LYS A 316 -2.15 12.48 8.00
N PRO A 317 -2.80 13.65 7.90
CA PRO A 317 -4.23 13.70 7.76
C PRO A 317 -4.63 12.99 6.47
N ILE A 318 -5.67 12.17 6.54
CA ILE A 318 -6.27 11.58 5.35
C ILE A 318 -7.08 12.68 4.68
N ASP A 319 -6.84 12.91 3.41
CA ASP A 319 -7.64 13.89 2.66
C ASP A 319 -9.13 13.54 2.76
N PRO A 320 -10.02 14.52 2.89
CA PRO A 320 -11.45 14.30 3.02
C PRO A 320 -12.03 13.66 1.75
N PRO A 321 -13.18 12.98 1.87
CA PRO A 321 -13.92 12.48 0.72
C PRO A 321 -14.37 13.65 -0.19
N THR A 322 -14.44 13.38 -1.49
CA THR A 322 -14.76 14.37 -2.52
C THR A 322 -16.17 14.21 -3.08
N ILE A 323 -16.72 12.99 -3.03
CA ILE A 323 -18.06 12.67 -3.54
C ILE A 323 -18.90 11.95 -2.49
N GLN A 324 -20.21 12.11 -2.60
CA GLN A 324 -21.22 11.40 -1.83
C GLN A 324 -22.17 10.66 -2.76
N MET A 325 -22.56 9.45 -2.38
CA MET A 325 -23.68 8.71 -2.98
C MET A 325 -24.58 8.18 -1.87
N GLU A 326 -25.87 8.16 -2.10
CA GLU A 326 -26.84 7.56 -1.19
C GLU A 326 -27.04 6.08 -1.54
N PHE A 327 -26.98 5.25 -0.51
CA PHE A 327 -27.23 3.81 -0.60
C PHE A 327 -28.54 3.50 0.11
N ALA A 328 -29.46 2.88 -0.61
CA ALA A 328 -30.73 2.45 -0.08
C ALA A 328 -30.96 0.96 -0.33
N VAL A 329 -31.76 0.33 0.51
CA VAL A 329 -32.20 -1.04 0.26
C VAL A 329 -33.19 -1.07 -0.89
N ASN A 330 -33.17 -2.15 -1.67
CA ASN A 330 -34.21 -2.39 -2.67
C ASN A 330 -35.50 -2.80 -1.94
N ASP A 331 -36.51 -1.96 -1.98
CA ASP A 331 -37.86 -2.21 -1.45
C ASP A 331 -38.92 -2.30 -2.57
N GLY A 332 -38.47 -2.45 -3.81
CA GLY A 332 -39.34 -2.62 -4.98
C GLY A 332 -40.02 -3.99 -5.03
N PRO A 333 -40.96 -4.19 -5.98
CA PRO A 333 -41.72 -5.44 -6.13
C PRO A 333 -40.87 -6.68 -6.45
N LEU A 334 -39.65 -6.48 -6.93
CA LEU A 334 -38.69 -7.52 -7.31
C LEU A 334 -37.58 -7.70 -6.26
N ALA A 335 -37.67 -7.05 -5.10
CA ALA A 335 -36.68 -7.18 -4.03
C ALA A 335 -36.53 -8.62 -3.55
N GLY A 336 -35.28 -9.08 -3.40
CA GLY A 336 -34.94 -10.43 -2.94
C GLY A 336 -34.86 -11.49 -4.05
N LEU A 337 -34.96 -11.11 -5.33
CA LEU A 337 -34.79 -12.03 -6.45
C LEU A 337 -33.32 -12.27 -6.78
N ASP A 338 -32.49 -11.25 -6.75
CA ASP A 338 -31.06 -11.33 -7.08
C ASP A 338 -30.17 -11.46 -5.86
N GLY A 339 -30.65 -11.01 -4.68
CA GLY A 339 -29.90 -11.05 -3.43
C GLY A 339 -30.77 -11.33 -2.20
N LYS A 340 -30.16 -11.89 -1.15
CA LYS A 340 -30.84 -12.22 0.09
C LYS A 340 -30.80 -11.10 1.14
N SER A 341 -29.84 -10.16 1.00
CA SER A 341 -29.58 -9.08 1.97
C SER A 341 -30.30 -7.80 1.54
N VAL A 342 -31.59 -7.72 1.89
CA VAL A 342 -32.50 -6.62 1.48
C VAL A 342 -33.01 -5.80 2.67
N THR A 343 -32.33 -5.80 3.82
CA THR A 343 -32.74 -5.01 4.98
C THR A 343 -31.76 -3.88 5.28
N ALA A 344 -32.28 -2.74 5.77
CA ALA A 344 -31.49 -1.58 6.14
C ALA A 344 -30.41 -1.92 7.19
N ARG A 345 -30.72 -2.83 8.13
CA ARG A 345 -29.77 -3.28 9.14
C ARG A 345 -28.59 -4.04 8.52
N HIS A 346 -28.85 -5.00 7.63
CA HIS A 346 -27.78 -5.73 6.94
C HIS A 346 -26.91 -4.79 6.11
N LEU A 347 -27.54 -3.83 5.41
CA LEU A 347 -26.84 -2.82 4.63
C LEU A 347 -25.93 -1.96 5.53
N TRP A 348 -26.46 -1.45 6.64
CA TRP A 348 -25.69 -0.67 7.61
C TRP A 348 -24.52 -1.44 8.18
N ASP A 349 -24.75 -2.67 8.68
CA ASP A 349 -23.71 -3.50 9.28
C ASP A 349 -22.59 -3.79 8.27
N ARG A 350 -22.94 -4.02 7.00
CA ARG A 350 -21.95 -4.24 5.93
C ARG A 350 -21.16 -2.97 5.62
N LEU A 351 -21.82 -1.83 5.51
CA LEU A 351 -21.18 -0.54 5.27
C LEU A 351 -20.23 -0.17 6.43
N VAL A 352 -20.65 -0.33 7.67
CA VAL A 352 -19.80 -0.12 8.86
C VAL A 352 -18.61 -1.09 8.87
N LYS A 353 -18.81 -2.35 8.45
CA LYS A 353 -17.68 -3.29 8.31
C LYS A 353 -16.64 -2.78 7.30
N GLU A 354 -17.08 -2.19 6.20
CA GLU A 354 -16.16 -1.62 5.19
C GLU A 354 -15.29 -0.51 5.76
N THR A 355 -15.84 0.39 6.59
CA THR A 355 -15.06 1.50 7.18
C THR A 355 -13.96 1.04 8.13
N ARG A 356 -14.00 -0.20 8.61
CA ARG A 356 -12.93 -0.75 9.47
C ARG A 356 -11.63 -0.98 8.73
N SER A 357 -11.71 -1.30 7.43
CA SER A 357 -10.57 -1.53 6.56
C SER A 357 -10.32 -0.41 5.56
N ASN A 358 -11.36 0.34 5.19
CA ASN A 358 -11.30 1.42 4.22
C ASN A 358 -11.60 2.77 4.89
N VAL A 359 -10.55 3.40 5.41
CA VAL A 359 -10.69 4.67 6.16
C VAL A 359 -10.96 5.88 5.27
N SER A 360 -10.83 5.74 3.95
CA SER A 360 -11.17 6.79 2.99
C SER A 360 -12.69 6.90 2.79
N LEU A 361 -13.46 5.89 3.22
CA LEU A 361 -14.91 5.90 3.21
C LEU A 361 -15.45 6.45 4.53
N LYS A 362 -16.41 7.36 4.45
CA LYS A 362 -17.22 7.83 5.59
C LYS A 362 -18.66 7.50 5.33
N ILE A 363 -19.34 6.96 6.34
CA ILE A 363 -20.72 6.54 6.24
C ILE A 363 -21.54 7.27 7.29
N ASN A 364 -22.61 7.91 6.86
CA ASN A 364 -23.51 8.64 7.72
C ASN A 364 -24.95 8.14 7.52
N GLN A 365 -25.74 8.16 8.59
CA GLN A 365 -27.16 7.98 8.48
C GLN A 365 -27.79 9.27 7.94
N THR A 366 -28.77 9.13 7.06
CA THR A 366 -29.58 10.26 6.59
C THR A 366 -30.81 10.46 7.50
N SER A 367 -31.69 11.39 7.16
CA SER A 367 -32.99 11.55 7.84
C SER A 367 -33.89 10.35 7.63
N ASP A 368 -33.72 9.59 6.58
CA ASP A 368 -34.42 8.32 6.32
C ASP A 368 -33.58 7.14 6.83
N PRO A 369 -34.10 6.33 7.78
CA PRO A 369 -33.39 5.20 8.35
C PRO A 369 -33.08 4.07 7.33
N LYS A 370 -33.63 4.11 6.12
CA LYS A 370 -33.37 3.17 5.03
C LYS A 370 -32.28 3.64 4.07
N ILE A 371 -31.82 4.89 4.19
CA ILE A 371 -30.89 5.52 3.27
C ILE A 371 -29.62 5.93 4.04
N PHE A 372 -28.47 5.58 3.50
CA PHE A 372 -27.15 5.86 4.07
C PHE A 372 -26.31 6.67 3.10
N ALA A 373 -25.74 7.78 3.57
CA ALA A 373 -24.80 8.56 2.80
C ALA A 373 -23.41 7.92 2.87
N VAL A 374 -22.87 7.51 1.72
CA VAL A 374 -21.55 6.93 1.54
C VAL A 374 -20.67 7.95 0.85
N ASN A 375 -19.68 8.45 1.58
CA ASN A 375 -18.75 9.46 1.11
C ASN A 375 -17.42 8.80 0.76
N GLY A 376 -16.95 9.00 -0.45
CA GLY A 376 -15.71 8.44 -0.99
C GLY A 376 -14.86 9.47 -1.73
N ARG A 377 -13.67 9.05 -2.17
CA ARG A 377 -12.74 9.90 -2.92
C ARG A 377 -12.99 9.92 -4.42
N GLY A 378 -13.71 8.93 -4.95
CA GLY A 378 -14.00 8.86 -6.36
C GLY A 378 -15.05 7.80 -6.68
N GLU A 379 -15.58 7.90 -7.90
CA GLU A 379 -16.64 7.01 -8.38
C GLU A 379 -16.19 5.55 -8.45
N MET A 380 -14.94 5.28 -8.82
CA MET A 380 -14.42 3.92 -8.91
C MET A 380 -14.38 3.24 -7.54
N GLN A 381 -14.01 3.96 -6.47
CA GLN A 381 -14.00 3.42 -5.11
C GLN A 381 -15.39 2.95 -4.70
N ILE A 382 -16.41 3.77 -4.97
CA ILE A 382 -17.81 3.44 -4.65
C ILE A 382 -18.34 2.33 -5.56
N ALA A 383 -18.01 2.34 -6.85
CA ALA A 383 -18.42 1.29 -7.79
C ALA A 383 -17.86 -0.08 -7.39
N ILE A 384 -16.63 -0.14 -6.91
CA ILE A 384 -16.02 -1.37 -6.39
C ILE A 384 -16.75 -1.86 -5.15
N LEU A 385 -17.11 -0.97 -4.21
CA LEU A 385 -17.90 -1.34 -3.04
C LEU A 385 -19.26 -1.92 -3.43
N VAL A 386 -19.97 -1.28 -4.36
CA VAL A 386 -21.25 -1.76 -4.88
C VAL A 386 -21.10 -3.15 -5.50
N GLU A 387 -20.07 -3.36 -6.33
CA GLU A 387 -19.85 -4.64 -6.98
C GLU A 387 -19.48 -5.75 -5.98
N GLN A 388 -18.69 -5.45 -4.95
CA GLN A 388 -18.41 -6.38 -3.87
C GLN A 388 -19.68 -6.77 -3.13
N MET A 389 -20.50 -5.78 -2.76
CA MET A 389 -21.77 -6.01 -2.07
C MET A 389 -22.73 -6.84 -2.93
N ARG A 390 -22.79 -6.57 -4.25
CA ARG A 390 -23.58 -7.36 -5.18
C ARG A 390 -23.15 -8.84 -5.18
N ARG A 391 -21.85 -9.13 -5.20
CA ARG A 391 -21.31 -10.50 -5.12
C ARG A 391 -21.57 -11.16 -3.77
N GLU A 392 -21.67 -10.39 -2.71
CA GLU A 392 -22.05 -10.87 -1.37
C GLU A 392 -23.57 -11.12 -1.24
N GLY A 393 -24.36 -10.83 -2.28
CA GLY A 393 -25.80 -11.03 -2.32
C GLY A 393 -26.62 -9.89 -1.73
N PHE A 394 -26.07 -8.65 -1.76
CA PHE A 394 -26.83 -7.44 -1.43
C PHE A 394 -27.51 -6.89 -2.69
N GLU A 395 -28.76 -6.49 -2.53
CA GLU A 395 -29.46 -5.66 -3.50
C GLU A 395 -29.51 -4.22 -2.98
N VAL A 396 -28.73 -3.34 -3.63
CA VAL A 396 -28.56 -1.95 -3.20
C VAL A 396 -28.96 -1.02 -4.32
N LEU A 397 -29.80 -0.02 -3.98
CA LEU A 397 -30.08 1.12 -4.85
C LEU A 397 -29.04 2.21 -4.54
N VAL A 398 -28.49 2.82 -5.56
CA VAL A 398 -27.50 3.89 -5.41
C VAL A 398 -27.95 5.15 -6.15
N SER A 399 -27.75 6.32 -5.54
CA SER A 399 -28.01 7.61 -6.16
C SER A 399 -26.93 7.96 -7.20
N ARG A 400 -27.12 9.08 -7.88
CA ARG A 400 -26.04 9.72 -8.64
C ARG A 400 -24.99 10.28 -7.66
N PRO A 401 -23.71 10.34 -8.05
CA PRO A 401 -22.69 10.97 -7.24
C PRO A 401 -22.94 12.50 -7.12
N GLU A 402 -22.76 13.03 -5.92
CA GLU A 402 -22.79 14.45 -5.63
C GLU A 402 -21.44 14.90 -5.13
N VAL A 403 -20.96 16.08 -5.59
CA VAL A 403 -19.69 16.65 -5.17
C VAL A 403 -19.81 17.20 -3.75
N LEU A 404 -18.87 16.84 -2.88
CA LEU A 404 -18.77 17.37 -1.53
C LEU A 404 -17.94 18.66 -1.56
N TRP A 405 -18.61 19.80 -1.62
CA TRP A 405 -17.98 21.11 -1.60
C TRP A 405 -17.23 21.35 -0.30
N GLN A 406 -16.02 21.88 -0.39
CA GLN A 406 -15.23 22.30 0.76
C GLN A 406 -15.31 23.82 0.94
N LYS A 407 -15.14 24.28 2.20
CA LYS A 407 -15.03 25.70 2.49
C LYS A 407 -13.56 26.13 2.36
N GLY A 408 -13.30 27.07 1.47
CA GLY A 408 -12.01 27.71 1.35
C GLY A 408 -11.74 28.71 2.48
N PRO A 409 -10.53 29.31 2.49
CA PRO A 409 -10.10 30.26 3.53
C PRO A 409 -10.98 31.48 3.71
N ASN A 410 -11.72 31.87 2.68
CA ASN A 410 -12.63 33.02 2.66
C ASN A 410 -14.11 32.63 2.69
N ASP A 411 -14.44 31.43 3.17
CA ASP A 411 -15.80 30.84 3.18
C ASP A 411 -16.40 30.59 1.77
N GLU A 412 -15.62 30.73 0.70
CA GLU A 412 -16.01 30.31 -0.64
C GLU A 412 -16.12 28.78 -0.73
N LEU A 413 -17.07 28.30 -1.56
CA LEU A 413 -17.19 26.88 -1.86
C LEU A 413 -16.14 26.52 -2.92
N ILE A 414 -15.26 25.59 -2.58
CA ILE A 414 -14.21 25.07 -3.44
C ILE A 414 -14.54 23.63 -3.78
N GLU A 415 -14.47 23.31 -5.06
CA GLU A 415 -14.55 21.93 -5.51
C GLU A 415 -13.26 21.19 -5.09
N PRO A 416 -13.35 20.03 -4.41
CA PRO A 416 -12.17 19.25 -4.07
C PRO A 416 -11.54 18.68 -5.34
N ILE A 417 -10.26 18.98 -5.55
CA ILE A 417 -9.47 18.52 -6.71
C ILE A 417 -8.61 17.34 -6.29
#